data_38605781cbb6ce5e46a3162dcb31e18f
#
_entry.id   38605781cbb6ce5e46a3162dcb31e18f
#
_cell.length_a   1.000
_cell.length_b   1.000
_cell.length_c   1.000
_cell.angle_alpha   90.00
_cell.angle_beta   90.00
_cell.angle_gamma   90.00
#
_symmetry.space_group_name_H-M   'P 1'
#
loop_
_entity.id
_entity.type
_entity.pdbx_description
1 polymer ?
#
loop_
_entity_poly.entity_id
_entity_poly.type
_entity_poly.pdbx_seq_one_letter_code
_entity_poly.pdbx_strand_id
1 'polypeptide(L)'
;MKRLLLLVAAAAFAACGNNPRKTVADRQQDDCVEVLWFYGAKRCATCIAIETGVKEVVETDFAGQVGAGEVYFRIIDIVKPENEALADRYEVTWSALLLNKWRDGKETVTDLTQFAFANARTNPEQFKAELCAEIRKQLGE
;
A
#
# COMPACT_ATOMS: atom_id res chain seq x y z
N MET A 1 33.60 -35.59 49.83
CA MET A 1 33.12 -35.53 48.40
C MET A 1 31.71 -34.86 48.36
N LYS A 2 31.66 -33.55 48.22
CA LYS A 2 30.42 -32.81 48.18
C LYS A 2 30.18 -32.38 46.70
N ARG A 3 29.18 -32.98 46.05
CA ARG A 3 28.74 -32.58 44.72
C ARG A 3 27.81 -31.39 44.84
N LEU A 4 28.27 -30.23 44.39
CA LEU A 4 27.51 -29.00 44.32
C LEU A 4 26.72 -29.00 43.01
N LEU A 5 25.41 -29.18 43.08
CA LEU A 5 24.46 -29.04 41.95
C LEU A 5 24.17 -27.56 41.72
N LEU A 6 24.73 -27.00 40.67
CA LEU A 6 24.38 -25.67 40.18
C LEU A 6 23.08 -25.76 39.34
N LEU A 7 22.00 -25.28 39.95
CA LEU A 7 20.73 -25.02 39.21
C LEU A 7 20.88 -23.76 38.38
N VAL A 8 20.98 -23.92 37.05
CA VAL A 8 20.91 -22.82 36.10
C VAL A 8 19.42 -22.52 35.83
N ALA A 9 18.93 -21.44 36.41
CA ALA A 9 17.60 -20.92 36.09
C ALA A 9 17.65 -20.24 34.73
N ALA A 10 17.04 -20.87 33.71
CA ALA A 10 16.83 -20.25 32.40
C ALA A 10 15.69 -19.25 32.50
N ALA A 11 16.01 -17.96 32.54
CA ALA A 11 15.03 -16.88 32.38
C ALA A 11 14.62 -16.81 30.93
N ALA A 12 13.39 -17.25 30.62
CA ALA A 12 12.77 -17.04 29.32
C ALA A 12 12.38 -15.58 29.23
N PHE A 13 13.17 -14.78 28.49
CA PHE A 13 12.77 -13.45 28.05
C PHE A 13 11.71 -13.62 26.95
N ALA A 14 10.44 -13.38 27.29
CA ALA A 14 9.39 -13.16 26.33
C ALA A 14 9.69 -11.83 25.60
N ALA A 15 10.34 -11.92 24.44
CA ALA A 15 10.47 -10.80 23.54
C ALA A 15 9.08 -10.47 22.98
N CYS A 16 8.42 -9.44 23.53
CA CYS A 16 7.30 -8.78 22.85
C CYS A 16 7.83 -8.26 21.53
N GLY A 17 7.44 -8.95 20.44
CA GLY A 17 7.84 -8.57 19.10
C GLY A 17 7.26 -7.21 18.75
N ASN A 18 8.07 -6.16 18.84
CA ASN A 18 7.88 -4.94 18.11
C ASN A 18 7.98 -5.32 16.63
N ASN A 19 6.85 -5.40 15.96
CA ASN A 19 6.82 -5.60 14.51
C ASN A 19 7.29 -4.27 13.88
N PRO A 20 8.54 -4.12 13.43
CA PRO A 20 9.00 -2.89 12.84
C PRO A 20 8.17 -2.68 11.58
N ARG A 21 7.59 -1.49 11.41
CA ARG A 21 6.93 -1.12 10.16
C ARG A 21 7.93 -1.33 9.02
N LYS A 22 7.64 -2.30 8.15
CA LYS A 22 8.49 -2.60 6.99
C LYS A 22 8.72 -1.31 6.20
N THR A 23 9.96 -1.04 5.86
CA THR A 23 10.33 0.08 5.00
C THR A 23 9.87 -0.18 3.57
N VAL A 24 9.88 0.85 2.72
CA VAL A 24 9.52 0.70 1.30
C VAL A 24 10.44 -0.31 0.60
N ALA A 25 11.72 -0.34 0.98
CA ALA A 25 12.71 -1.29 0.45
C ALA A 25 12.38 -2.75 0.85
N ASP A 26 11.92 -2.96 2.10
CA ASP A 26 11.54 -4.29 2.60
C ASP A 26 10.28 -4.82 1.89
N ARG A 27 9.36 -3.92 1.48
CA ARG A 27 8.13 -4.30 0.76
C ARG A 27 8.39 -4.78 -0.68
N GLN A 28 9.46 -4.31 -1.31
CA GLN A 28 9.84 -4.72 -2.67
C GLN A 28 10.26 -6.19 -2.78
N GLN A 29 10.45 -6.88 -1.65
CA GLN A 29 10.78 -8.30 -1.62
C GLN A 29 9.58 -9.20 -1.37
N ASP A 30 8.47 -8.65 -0.83
CA ASP A 30 7.26 -9.40 -0.55
C ASP A 30 6.26 -9.29 -1.72
N ASP A 31 5.56 -10.37 -2.00
CA ASP A 31 4.44 -10.36 -2.94
C ASP A 31 3.31 -9.50 -2.36
N CYS A 32 2.97 -8.40 -3.02
CA CYS A 32 1.94 -7.48 -2.57
C CYS A 32 1.37 -6.63 -3.71
N VAL A 33 0.26 -5.96 -3.43
CA VAL A 33 -0.34 -4.94 -4.29
C VAL A 33 -0.28 -3.60 -3.55
N GLU A 34 0.33 -2.60 -4.15
CA GLU A 34 0.33 -1.23 -3.64
C GLU A 34 -0.65 -0.38 -4.46
N VAL A 35 -1.57 0.28 -3.78
CA VAL A 35 -2.43 1.32 -4.37
C VAL A 35 -1.76 2.65 -4.09
N LEU A 36 -1.23 3.29 -5.13
CA LEU A 36 -0.47 4.53 -5.03
C LEU A 36 -1.30 5.70 -5.54
N TRP A 37 -1.71 6.61 -4.65
CA TRP A 37 -2.36 7.84 -5.01
C TRP A 37 -1.38 9.01 -4.88
N PHE A 38 -0.96 9.54 -6.02
CA PHE A 38 -0.13 10.74 -6.10
C PHE A 38 -1.01 11.97 -6.26
N TYR A 39 -0.74 13.03 -5.52
CA TYR A 39 -1.45 14.30 -5.66
C TYR A 39 -0.48 15.49 -5.61
N GLY A 40 -0.83 16.57 -6.35
CA GLY A 40 -0.09 17.81 -6.38
C GLY A 40 -0.64 18.86 -5.42
N ALA A 41 -0.06 20.07 -5.47
CA ALA A 41 -0.41 21.20 -4.61
C ALA A 41 -1.91 21.60 -4.69
N LYS A 42 -2.53 21.44 -5.83
CA LYS A 42 -3.94 21.76 -6.05
C LYS A 42 -4.79 20.50 -6.00
N ARG A 43 -5.59 20.37 -4.95
CA ARG A 43 -6.56 19.27 -4.80
C ARG A 43 -7.91 19.70 -5.34
N CYS A 44 -8.29 19.19 -6.50
CA CYS A 44 -9.60 19.42 -7.10
C CYS A 44 -10.67 18.48 -6.49
N ALA A 45 -11.95 18.78 -6.73
CA ALA A 45 -13.06 17.94 -6.25
C ALA A 45 -12.95 16.47 -6.73
N THR A 46 -12.47 16.25 -7.96
CA THR A 46 -12.23 14.90 -8.48
C THR A 46 -11.07 14.23 -7.76
N CYS A 47 -9.99 14.93 -7.45
CA CYS A 47 -8.87 14.40 -6.65
C CYS A 47 -9.33 13.91 -5.27
N ILE A 48 -10.21 14.70 -4.61
CA ILE A 48 -10.79 14.33 -3.32
C ILE A 48 -11.69 13.09 -3.46
N ALA A 49 -12.50 13.02 -4.52
CA ALA A 49 -13.36 11.87 -4.79
C ALA A 49 -12.56 10.58 -5.04
N ILE A 50 -11.44 10.67 -5.78
CA ILE A 50 -10.54 9.53 -6.00
C ILE A 50 -9.98 9.03 -4.68
N GLU A 51 -9.37 9.93 -3.89
CA GLU A 51 -8.77 9.54 -2.60
C GLU A 51 -9.78 8.92 -1.65
N THR A 52 -10.98 9.52 -1.54
CA THR A 52 -12.04 9.01 -0.69
C THR A 52 -12.51 7.63 -1.14
N GLY A 53 -12.74 7.45 -2.44
CA GLY A 53 -13.20 6.17 -2.99
C GLY A 53 -12.15 5.07 -2.88
N VAL A 54 -10.87 5.38 -3.11
CA VAL A 54 -9.77 4.42 -2.89
C VAL A 54 -9.68 4.01 -1.44
N LYS A 55 -9.72 4.99 -0.53
CA LYS A 55 -9.68 4.74 0.92
C LYS A 55 -10.83 3.83 1.37
N GLU A 56 -12.04 4.13 0.92
CA GLU A 56 -13.22 3.32 1.23
C GLU A 56 -13.05 1.87 0.76
N VAL A 57 -12.66 1.64 -0.49
CA VAL A 57 -12.42 0.30 -1.05
C VAL A 57 -11.36 -0.46 -0.25
N VAL A 58 -10.22 0.17 0.02
CA VAL A 58 -9.12 -0.50 0.71
C VAL A 58 -9.47 -0.82 2.17
N GLU A 59 -10.12 0.10 2.87
CA GLU A 59 -10.48 -0.10 4.29
C GLU A 59 -11.68 -1.04 4.48
N THR A 60 -12.57 -1.15 3.47
CA THR A 60 -13.78 -1.96 3.58
C THR A 60 -13.59 -3.35 2.95
N ASP A 61 -13.14 -3.38 1.69
CA ASP A 61 -13.08 -4.63 0.93
C ASP A 61 -11.76 -5.41 1.12
N PHE A 62 -10.69 -4.72 1.52
CA PHE A 62 -9.34 -5.30 1.66
C PHE A 62 -8.74 -5.17 3.06
N ALA A 63 -9.55 -4.91 4.09
CA ALA A 63 -9.06 -4.78 5.48
C ALA A 63 -8.22 -6.00 5.93
N GLY A 64 -8.62 -7.22 5.54
CA GLY A 64 -7.90 -8.45 5.83
C GLY A 64 -6.53 -8.50 5.15
N GLN A 65 -6.48 -8.19 3.86
CA GLN A 65 -5.26 -8.18 3.06
C GLN A 65 -4.31 -7.05 3.49
N VAL A 66 -4.86 -5.91 3.91
CA VAL A 66 -4.05 -4.83 4.52
C VAL A 66 -3.42 -5.31 5.83
N GLY A 67 -4.19 -5.98 6.67
CA GLY A 67 -3.69 -6.57 7.92
C GLY A 67 -2.64 -7.66 7.70
N ALA A 68 -2.76 -8.43 6.62
CA ALA A 68 -1.80 -9.46 6.22
C ALA A 68 -0.56 -8.91 5.50
N GLY A 69 -0.57 -7.64 5.09
CA GLY A 69 0.53 -7.03 4.33
C GLY A 69 0.52 -7.40 2.84
N GLU A 70 -0.61 -7.83 2.32
CA GLU A 70 -0.82 -8.17 0.90
C GLU A 70 -1.28 -6.98 0.08
N VAL A 71 -1.95 -6.00 0.73
CA VAL A 71 -2.39 -4.74 0.11
C VAL A 71 -1.89 -3.56 0.93
N TYR A 72 -1.35 -2.56 0.24
CA TYR A 72 -0.93 -1.29 0.84
C TYR A 72 -1.59 -0.13 0.11
N PHE A 73 -2.05 0.86 0.88
CA PHE A 73 -2.51 2.12 0.32
C PHE A 73 -1.56 3.24 0.75
N ARG A 74 -1.08 4.00 -0.23
CA ARG A 74 -0.17 5.12 -0.01
C ARG A 74 -0.70 6.38 -0.68
N ILE A 75 -0.76 7.45 0.10
CA ILE A 75 -1.10 8.80 -0.36
C ILE A 75 0.20 9.58 -0.42
N ILE A 76 0.57 10.05 -1.61
CA ILE A 76 1.89 10.61 -1.91
C ILE A 76 1.74 12.05 -2.40
N ASP A 77 2.22 12.99 -1.62
CA ASP A 77 2.29 14.41 -1.99
C ASP A 77 3.55 14.64 -2.84
N ILE A 78 3.38 14.86 -4.15
CA ILE A 78 4.51 15.04 -5.07
C ILE A 78 5.23 16.38 -4.91
N VAL A 79 4.67 17.32 -4.13
CA VAL A 79 5.33 18.61 -3.86
C VAL A 79 6.40 18.48 -2.77
N LYS A 80 6.31 17.42 -1.97
CA LYS A 80 7.27 17.17 -0.89
C LYS A 80 8.58 16.61 -1.43
N PRO A 81 9.74 17.22 -1.07
CA PRO A 81 11.05 16.79 -1.55
C PRO A 81 11.36 15.30 -1.27
N GLU A 82 10.89 14.77 -0.14
CA GLU A 82 11.08 13.37 0.21
C GLU A 82 10.38 12.39 -0.74
N ASN A 83 9.41 12.86 -1.52
CA ASN A 83 8.66 12.05 -2.49
C ASN A 83 9.13 12.23 -3.94
N GLU A 84 10.07 13.16 -4.20
CA GLU A 84 10.56 13.47 -5.54
C GLU A 84 11.09 12.21 -6.25
N ALA A 85 11.98 11.47 -5.62
CA ALA A 85 12.55 10.25 -6.20
C ALA A 85 11.49 9.18 -6.51
N LEU A 86 10.40 9.13 -5.73
CA LEU A 86 9.31 8.20 -5.97
C LEU A 86 8.43 8.66 -7.14
N ALA A 87 8.14 9.96 -7.22
CA ALA A 87 7.40 10.54 -8.34
C ALA A 87 8.17 10.37 -9.66
N ASP A 88 9.47 10.62 -9.66
CA ASP A 88 10.37 10.44 -10.82
C ASP A 88 10.40 8.97 -11.27
N ARG A 89 10.49 8.03 -10.33
CA ARG A 89 10.49 6.60 -10.64
C ARG A 89 9.27 6.16 -11.44
N TYR A 90 8.09 6.72 -11.12
CA TYR A 90 6.84 6.41 -11.79
C TYR A 90 6.47 7.44 -12.88
N GLU A 91 7.38 8.36 -13.20
CA GLU A 91 7.18 9.44 -14.19
C GLU A 91 5.92 10.27 -13.90
N VAL A 92 5.59 10.45 -12.61
CA VAL A 92 4.41 11.19 -12.17
C VAL A 92 4.75 12.66 -12.00
N THR A 93 4.14 13.50 -12.82
CA THR A 93 4.32 14.96 -12.78
C THR A 93 3.09 15.72 -12.28
N TRP A 94 1.99 15.01 -12.05
CA TRP A 94 0.72 15.53 -11.55
C TRP A 94 -0.04 14.42 -10.79
N SER A 95 -1.33 14.60 -10.49
CA SER A 95 -2.09 13.57 -9.76
C SER A 95 -2.24 12.29 -10.59
N ALA A 96 -1.96 11.15 -10.00
CA ALA A 96 -2.05 9.84 -10.64
C ALA A 96 -2.49 8.74 -9.66
N LEU A 97 -3.27 7.79 -10.16
CA LEU A 97 -3.64 6.58 -9.44
C LEU A 97 -3.01 5.37 -10.12
N LEU A 98 -2.07 4.73 -9.41
CA LEU A 98 -1.36 3.56 -9.92
C LEU A 98 -1.63 2.35 -9.03
N LEU A 99 -1.76 1.16 -9.64
CA LEU A 99 -1.68 -0.12 -8.95
C LEU A 99 -0.33 -0.76 -9.27
N ASN A 100 0.38 -1.10 -8.21
CA ASN A 100 1.71 -1.67 -8.28
C ASN A 100 1.67 -3.09 -7.73
N LYS A 101 1.84 -4.09 -8.60
CA LYS A 101 1.93 -5.49 -8.21
C LYS A 101 3.38 -5.89 -8.07
N TRP A 102 3.75 -6.38 -6.92
CA TRP A 102 5.02 -7.05 -6.68
C TRP A 102 4.81 -8.55 -6.63
N ARG A 103 5.57 -9.29 -7.44
CA ARG A 103 5.58 -10.76 -7.47
C ARG A 103 6.98 -11.25 -7.79
N ASP A 104 7.54 -12.11 -6.93
CA ASP A 104 8.90 -12.68 -7.11
C ASP A 104 9.96 -11.57 -7.35
N GLY A 105 9.89 -10.46 -6.64
CA GLY A 105 10.77 -9.30 -6.77
C GLY A 105 10.60 -8.50 -8.07
N LYS A 106 9.58 -8.80 -8.87
CA LYS A 106 9.24 -8.06 -10.10
C LYS A 106 8.05 -7.16 -9.87
N GLU A 107 8.15 -5.97 -10.42
CA GLU A 107 7.11 -4.95 -10.40
C GLU A 107 6.31 -4.93 -11.69
N THR A 108 4.99 -4.81 -11.57
CA THR A 108 4.09 -4.54 -12.69
C THR A 108 3.20 -3.37 -12.30
N VAL A 109 3.26 -2.28 -13.07
CA VAL A 109 2.50 -1.04 -12.83
C VAL A 109 1.30 -1.01 -13.75
N THR A 110 0.11 -0.77 -13.18
CA THR A 110 -1.13 -0.51 -13.91
C THR A 110 -1.57 0.92 -13.63
N ASP A 111 -1.63 1.75 -14.66
CA ASP A 111 -2.09 3.14 -14.54
C ASP A 111 -3.62 3.22 -14.65
N LEU A 112 -4.26 3.64 -13.58
CA LEU A 112 -5.70 3.85 -13.47
C LEU A 112 -6.09 5.33 -13.48
N THR A 113 -5.17 6.24 -13.74
CA THR A 113 -5.37 7.69 -13.63
C THR A 113 -6.53 8.16 -14.49
N GLN A 114 -6.54 7.83 -15.78
CA GLN A 114 -7.59 8.27 -16.71
C GLN A 114 -8.96 7.73 -16.28
N PHE A 115 -9.03 6.45 -15.90
CA PHE A 115 -10.25 5.82 -15.42
C PHE A 115 -10.76 6.50 -14.14
N ALA A 116 -9.87 6.75 -13.17
CA ALA A 116 -10.21 7.39 -11.90
C ALA A 116 -10.76 8.81 -12.11
N PHE A 117 -10.11 9.62 -12.94
CA PHE A 117 -10.56 10.99 -13.23
C PHE A 117 -11.89 11.02 -13.96
N ALA A 118 -12.17 10.05 -14.83
CA ALA A 118 -13.44 9.95 -15.54
C ALA A 118 -14.62 9.55 -14.65
N ASN A 119 -14.38 8.70 -13.64
CA ASN A 119 -15.46 8.00 -12.93
C ASN A 119 -15.60 8.36 -11.45
N ALA A 120 -14.53 8.64 -10.72
CA ALA A 120 -14.59 8.75 -9.25
C ALA A 120 -15.62 9.77 -8.75
N ARG A 121 -15.83 10.87 -9.46
CA ARG A 121 -16.80 11.90 -9.11
C ARG A 121 -18.17 11.69 -9.73
N THR A 122 -18.25 11.22 -10.97
CA THR A 122 -19.49 11.12 -11.75
C THR A 122 -20.21 9.78 -11.59
N ASN A 123 -19.44 8.71 -11.37
CA ASN A 123 -19.92 7.34 -11.21
C ASN A 123 -19.18 6.64 -10.06
N PRO A 124 -19.31 7.13 -8.80
CA PRO A 124 -18.48 6.65 -7.69
C PRO A 124 -18.63 5.17 -7.39
N GLU A 125 -19.83 4.61 -7.55
CA GLU A 125 -20.06 3.17 -7.33
C GLU A 125 -19.36 2.32 -8.40
N GLN A 126 -19.39 2.74 -9.66
CA GLN A 126 -18.66 2.07 -10.73
C GLN A 126 -17.15 2.18 -10.51
N PHE A 127 -16.66 3.36 -10.11
CA PHE A 127 -15.26 3.56 -9.78
C PHE A 127 -14.78 2.59 -8.71
N LYS A 128 -15.52 2.49 -7.59
CA LYS A 128 -15.20 1.59 -6.49
C LYS A 128 -15.24 0.12 -6.90
N ALA A 129 -16.27 -0.29 -7.63
CA ALA A 129 -16.44 -1.68 -8.08
C ALA A 129 -15.30 -2.12 -9.02
N GLU A 130 -14.93 -1.29 -9.99
CA GLU A 130 -13.85 -1.62 -10.92
C GLU A 130 -12.47 -1.56 -10.27
N LEU A 131 -12.23 -0.62 -9.36
CA LEU A 131 -11.01 -0.58 -8.56
C LEU A 131 -10.87 -1.85 -7.71
N CYS A 132 -11.95 -2.27 -7.05
CA CYS A 132 -11.99 -3.50 -6.26
C CYS A 132 -11.67 -4.73 -7.15
N ALA A 133 -12.30 -4.82 -8.33
CA ALA A 133 -12.06 -5.90 -9.28
C ALA A 133 -10.61 -5.94 -9.76
N GLU A 134 -10.01 -4.79 -10.05
CA GLU A 134 -8.61 -4.72 -10.49
C GLU A 134 -7.63 -5.11 -9.37
N ILE A 135 -7.87 -4.68 -8.13
CA ILE A 135 -7.05 -5.11 -6.98
C ILE A 135 -7.14 -6.63 -6.80
N ARG A 136 -8.34 -7.24 -6.83
CA ARG A 136 -8.52 -8.70 -6.73
C ARG A 136 -7.77 -9.44 -7.82
N LYS A 137 -7.89 -9.00 -9.06
CA LYS A 137 -7.16 -9.56 -10.20
C LYS A 137 -5.63 -9.50 -9.98
N GLN A 138 -5.12 -8.40 -9.43
CA GLN A 138 -3.70 -8.25 -9.11
C GLN A 138 -3.27 -9.21 -7.98
N LEU A 139 -4.16 -9.49 -7.02
CA LEU A 139 -3.94 -10.48 -5.97
C LEU A 139 -4.00 -11.93 -6.49
N GLY A 140 -4.62 -12.16 -7.66
CA GLY A 140 -4.82 -13.49 -8.24
C GLY A 140 -6.10 -14.17 -7.78
N GLU A 141 -7.07 -13.37 -7.36
CA GLU A 141 -8.41 -13.82 -6.96
C GLU A 141 -9.41 -13.82 -8.14
#